data_2fed17d62b3568c6fbac6776e82f860b
#
_entry.id   2fed17d62b3568c6fbac6776e82f860b
#
_cell.length_a   1.000
_cell.length_b   1.000
_cell.length_c   1.000
_cell.angle_alpha   90.00
_cell.angle_beta   90.00
_cell.angle_gamma   90.00
#
_symmetry.space_group_name_H-M   'P 1'
#
loop_
_entity.id
_entity.type
_entity.pdbx_description
1 polymer ?
#
loop_
_entity_poly.entity_id
_entity_poly.type
_entity_poly.pdbx_seq_one_letter_code
_entity_poly.pdbx_strand_id
1 'polypeptide(L)'
;MSDFEPIIGRYLSVDIEGAAYRVHVEEAGQGVPLLCLHTAGADSRQYRHLLNDKDVTDRFRVIAFDLPYHGRSTPADGWWLKKYRLTTAMYLAMIRAVWLKLGLERPVVLGCSMGGAIVLKVAAEFQDELSGIVGLESSAYAPGRYNELLHHPAIHGGELAASYTYGLNAPTSPEESRRENWWYYSQSGPGVYQGDVHFYSNDWDGREDIKRIDTNRCKVALLTGEYDYSCTPEMSEAVAASIPGSRLTIMKGMGHFPMVENYPDFRPYLLDALKHVA
;
A
#
# COMPACT_ATOMS: atom_id res chain seq x y z
N MET A 1 20.86 20.90 -14.31
CA MET A 1 19.83 19.96 -13.83
C MET A 1 19.03 20.69 -12.76
N SER A 2 17.74 20.50 -12.66
CA SER A 2 16.92 21.11 -11.59
C SER A 2 17.38 20.53 -10.24
N ASP A 3 17.51 21.35 -9.22
CA ASP A 3 17.79 20.92 -7.84
C ASP A 3 16.53 20.35 -7.15
N PHE A 4 15.39 20.32 -7.88
CA PHE A 4 14.13 19.78 -7.41
C PHE A 4 13.90 18.36 -7.93
N GLU A 5 13.38 17.49 -7.07
CA GLU A 5 12.84 16.20 -7.47
C GLU A 5 11.61 16.39 -8.38
N PRO A 6 11.29 15.42 -9.27
CA PRO A 6 10.14 15.53 -10.18
C PRO A 6 8.78 15.41 -9.47
N ILE A 7 8.76 15.13 -8.19
CA ILE A 7 7.57 14.85 -7.39
C ILE A 7 6.78 16.14 -7.14
N ILE A 8 5.49 16.09 -7.45
CA ILE A 8 4.55 17.19 -7.17
C ILE A 8 3.55 16.75 -6.10
N GLY A 9 3.58 17.42 -4.95
CA GLY A 9 2.62 17.20 -3.86
C GLY A 9 1.44 18.19 -3.93
N ARG A 10 0.22 17.68 -3.78
CA ARG A 10 -1.02 18.46 -3.79
C ARG A 10 -2.02 17.93 -2.77
N TYR A 11 -3.06 18.72 -2.50
CA TYR A 11 -4.20 18.28 -1.69
C TYR A 11 -5.45 18.12 -2.56
N LEU A 12 -6.14 17.03 -2.35
CA LEU A 12 -7.38 16.66 -3.00
C LEU A 12 -8.51 16.64 -1.97
N SER A 13 -9.63 17.28 -2.26
CA SER A 13 -10.84 17.16 -1.45
C SER A 13 -11.69 16.01 -1.99
N VAL A 14 -11.99 15.05 -1.14
CA VAL A 14 -12.90 13.93 -1.43
C VAL A 14 -14.02 13.89 -0.41
N ASP A 15 -15.22 13.51 -0.84
CA ASP A 15 -16.38 13.27 0.03
C ASP A 15 -16.67 11.78 0.06
N ILE A 16 -16.84 11.23 1.25
CA ILE A 16 -17.26 9.85 1.45
C ILE A 16 -18.39 9.86 2.47
N GLU A 17 -19.58 9.42 2.07
CA GLU A 17 -20.77 9.35 2.91
C GLU A 17 -21.10 10.68 3.60
N GLY A 18 -20.88 11.80 2.91
CA GLY A 18 -21.14 13.15 3.42
C GLY A 18 -20.06 13.69 4.38
N ALA A 19 -18.96 12.99 4.56
CA ALA A 19 -17.79 13.46 5.29
C ALA A 19 -16.70 13.92 4.31
N ALA A 20 -16.24 15.17 4.46
CA ALA A 20 -15.20 15.74 3.64
C ALA A 20 -13.81 15.40 4.21
N TYR A 21 -12.93 14.93 3.33
CA TYR A 21 -11.54 14.60 3.65
C TYR A 21 -10.59 15.44 2.78
N ARG A 22 -9.49 15.89 3.35
CA ARG A 22 -8.41 16.57 2.63
C ARG A 22 -7.24 15.58 2.51
N VAL A 23 -7.10 14.99 1.35
CA VAL A 23 -6.13 13.92 1.05
C VAL A 23 -4.89 14.53 0.40
N HIS A 24 -3.72 14.22 0.92
CA HIS A 24 -2.45 14.56 0.29
C HIS A 24 -2.11 13.52 -0.77
N VAL A 25 -1.72 14.00 -1.95
CA VAL A 25 -1.36 13.18 -3.11
C VAL A 25 0.00 13.65 -3.62
N GLU A 26 0.89 12.72 -3.87
CA GLU A 26 2.16 12.93 -4.57
C GLU A 26 2.11 12.25 -5.93
N GLU A 27 2.57 12.92 -6.96
CA GLU A 27 2.60 12.38 -8.32
C GLU A 27 3.87 12.75 -9.07
N ALA A 28 4.32 11.86 -9.95
CA ALA A 28 5.39 12.09 -10.91
C ALA A 28 5.15 11.26 -12.18
N GLY A 29 5.71 11.73 -13.30
CA GLY A 29 5.66 11.02 -14.57
C GLY A 29 4.38 11.23 -15.37
N GLN A 30 4.22 10.42 -16.40
CA GLN A 30 3.10 10.47 -17.34
C GLN A 30 2.83 9.07 -17.93
N GLY A 31 1.69 8.89 -18.60
CA GLY A 31 1.31 7.63 -19.23
C GLY A 31 0.28 6.87 -18.42
N VAL A 32 0.42 5.54 -18.31
CA VAL A 32 -0.55 4.68 -17.61
C VAL A 32 -0.62 5.07 -16.13
N PRO A 33 -1.81 5.33 -15.56
CA PRO A 33 -1.91 5.64 -14.14
C PRO A 33 -1.47 4.45 -13.27
N LEU A 34 -0.55 4.70 -12.33
CA LEU A 34 -0.11 3.74 -11.32
C LEU A 34 -0.44 4.30 -9.94
N LEU A 35 -1.52 3.79 -9.35
CA LEU A 35 -1.98 4.22 -8.03
C LEU A 35 -1.35 3.35 -6.94
N CYS A 36 -0.55 3.97 -6.07
CA CYS A 36 0.22 3.30 -5.03
C CYS A 36 -0.42 3.47 -3.65
N LEU A 37 -0.56 2.36 -2.90
CA LEU A 37 -1.21 2.27 -1.60
C LEU A 37 -0.19 1.88 -0.53
N HIS A 38 0.02 2.76 0.45
CA HIS A 38 1.00 2.57 1.52
C HIS A 38 0.63 1.46 2.52
N THR A 39 1.58 1.06 3.35
CA THR A 39 1.38 0.07 4.42
C THR A 39 0.72 0.68 5.65
N ALA A 40 0.28 -0.17 6.59
CA ALA A 40 -0.33 0.28 7.85
C ALA A 40 0.60 1.20 8.65
N GLY A 41 0.10 2.35 9.08
CA GLY A 41 0.83 3.32 9.90
C GLY A 41 1.92 4.13 9.20
N ALA A 42 2.17 3.89 7.91
CA ALA A 42 3.10 4.69 7.11
C ALA A 42 2.34 5.68 6.21
N ASP A 43 2.95 6.17 5.15
CA ASP A 43 2.35 7.13 4.21
C ASP A 43 2.98 7.05 2.82
N SER A 44 2.57 7.94 1.90
CA SER A 44 3.00 7.99 0.50
C SER A 44 4.52 8.04 0.30
N ARG A 45 5.28 8.53 1.28
CA ARG A 45 6.75 8.63 1.21
C ARG A 45 7.43 7.27 1.00
N GLN A 46 6.75 6.17 1.31
CA GLN A 46 7.26 4.82 1.01
C GLN A 46 7.47 4.59 -0.50
N TYR A 47 6.82 5.38 -1.35
CA TYR A 47 6.94 5.28 -2.81
C TYR A 47 7.86 6.34 -3.43
N ARG A 48 8.62 7.10 -2.63
CA ARG A 48 9.48 8.18 -3.15
C ARG A 48 10.54 7.68 -4.14
N HIS A 49 11.06 6.47 -3.96
CA HIS A 49 12.03 5.88 -4.89
C HIS A 49 11.37 5.57 -6.24
N LEU A 50 10.15 5.07 -6.23
CA LEU A 50 9.34 4.85 -7.43
C LEU A 50 9.04 6.16 -8.18
N LEU A 51 8.63 7.19 -7.43
CA LEU A 51 8.30 8.52 -7.95
C LEU A 51 9.53 9.22 -8.59
N ASN A 52 10.73 8.84 -8.20
CA ASN A 52 12.00 9.34 -8.73
C ASN A 52 12.63 8.43 -9.82
N ASP A 53 12.07 7.24 -10.07
CA ASP A 53 12.63 6.31 -11.05
C ASP A 53 12.16 6.67 -12.46
N LYS A 54 13.10 7.15 -13.30
CA LYS A 54 12.80 7.53 -14.69
C LYS A 54 12.24 6.39 -15.53
N ASP A 55 12.70 5.16 -15.36
CA ASP A 55 12.21 4.04 -16.16
C ASP A 55 10.76 3.67 -15.81
N VAL A 56 10.30 4.07 -14.62
CA VAL A 56 8.89 3.99 -14.22
C VAL A 56 8.13 5.22 -14.69
N THR A 57 8.61 6.43 -14.35
CA THR A 57 7.89 7.69 -14.59
C THR A 57 7.83 8.12 -16.05
N ASP A 58 8.71 7.62 -16.91
CA ASP A 58 8.62 7.83 -18.37
C ASP A 58 7.44 7.05 -19.03
N ARG A 59 6.89 6.04 -18.32
CA ARG A 59 5.81 5.17 -18.83
C ARG A 59 4.53 5.21 -17.99
N PHE A 60 4.66 5.55 -16.72
CA PHE A 60 3.57 5.59 -15.77
C PHE A 60 3.45 6.97 -15.12
N ARG A 61 2.20 7.44 -14.98
CA ARG A 61 1.87 8.49 -14.04
C ARG A 61 1.75 7.85 -12.68
N VAL A 62 2.83 7.89 -11.91
CA VAL A 62 2.88 7.34 -10.56
C VAL A 62 2.17 8.27 -9.60
N ILE A 63 1.25 7.74 -8.82
CA ILE A 63 0.42 8.50 -7.88
C ILE A 63 0.45 7.74 -6.54
N ALA A 64 0.90 8.39 -5.48
CA ALA A 64 0.80 7.89 -4.12
C ALA A 64 -0.01 8.88 -3.27
N PHE A 65 -0.86 8.39 -2.38
CA PHE A 65 -1.64 9.26 -1.51
C PHE A 65 -1.63 8.76 -0.07
N ASP A 66 -1.76 9.71 0.84
CA ASP A 66 -1.89 9.41 2.27
C ASP A 66 -3.36 9.15 2.60
N LEU A 67 -3.67 8.02 3.23
CA LEU A 67 -5.00 7.81 3.81
C LEU A 67 -5.31 8.89 4.85
N PRO A 68 -6.59 9.16 5.15
CA PRO A 68 -6.94 10.00 6.30
C PRO A 68 -6.24 9.50 7.56
N TYR A 69 -5.81 10.43 8.41
CA TYR A 69 -4.97 10.23 9.61
C TYR A 69 -3.48 9.98 9.32
N HIS A 70 -3.07 9.74 8.08
CA HIS A 70 -1.68 9.45 7.71
C HIS A 70 -0.99 10.65 7.09
N GLY A 71 0.34 10.70 7.26
CA GLY A 71 1.21 11.65 6.59
C GLY A 71 0.70 13.10 6.68
N ARG A 72 0.35 13.66 5.53
CA ARG A 72 -0.16 15.03 5.40
C ARG A 72 -1.67 15.12 5.19
N SER A 73 -2.37 13.99 5.11
CA SER A 73 -3.83 13.96 5.00
C SER A 73 -4.50 14.28 6.32
N THR A 74 -5.64 15.00 6.24
CA THR A 74 -6.43 15.30 7.44
C THR A 74 -7.66 14.40 7.50
N PRO A 75 -8.02 13.91 8.72
CA PRO A 75 -9.28 13.24 8.93
C PRO A 75 -10.47 14.17 8.72
N ALA A 76 -11.69 13.61 8.67
CA ALA A 76 -12.92 14.41 8.67
C ALA A 76 -13.13 15.13 10.00
N ASP A 77 -13.96 16.17 9.98
CA ASP A 77 -14.30 16.96 11.16
C ASP A 77 -14.83 16.07 12.30
N GLY A 78 -14.46 16.41 13.54
CA GLY A 78 -14.84 15.66 14.73
C GLY A 78 -14.06 14.37 14.96
N TRP A 79 -13.00 14.12 14.19
CA TRP A 79 -12.17 12.93 14.30
C TRP A 79 -11.62 12.69 15.71
N TRP A 80 -11.34 13.71 16.49
CA TRP A 80 -10.84 13.64 17.88
C TRP A 80 -11.85 13.09 18.89
N LEU A 81 -13.12 12.98 18.49
CA LEU A 81 -14.19 12.40 19.31
C LEU A 81 -14.34 10.89 19.13
N LYS A 82 -13.59 10.29 18.19
CA LYS A 82 -13.72 8.88 17.80
C LYS A 82 -12.35 8.23 17.72
N LYS A 83 -12.28 6.94 18.05
CA LYS A 83 -11.08 6.15 17.72
C LYS A 83 -11.06 5.88 16.22
N TYR A 84 -9.91 6.10 15.61
CA TYR A 84 -9.71 5.70 14.22
C TYR A 84 -9.77 4.17 14.09
N ARG A 85 -10.51 3.71 13.10
CA ARG A 85 -10.59 2.32 12.66
C ARG A 85 -10.80 2.29 11.15
N LEU A 86 -9.85 1.74 10.44
CA LEU A 86 -10.00 1.49 9.01
C LEU A 86 -10.86 0.24 8.82
N THR A 87 -11.88 0.33 7.99
CA THR A 87 -12.68 -0.81 7.53
C THR A 87 -12.43 -1.06 6.06
N THR A 88 -12.71 -2.27 5.59
CA THR A 88 -12.63 -2.64 4.17
C THR A 88 -13.48 -1.69 3.31
N ALA A 89 -14.70 -1.39 3.76
CA ALA A 89 -15.62 -0.48 3.07
C ALA A 89 -15.04 0.94 2.94
N MET A 90 -14.53 1.51 4.04
CA MET A 90 -13.95 2.84 4.05
C MET A 90 -12.68 2.92 3.21
N TYR A 91 -11.82 1.89 3.28
CA TYR A 91 -10.59 1.86 2.49
C TYR A 91 -10.90 1.80 0.99
N LEU A 92 -11.80 0.90 0.59
CA LEU A 92 -12.24 0.78 -0.80
C LEU A 92 -12.89 2.08 -1.30
N ALA A 93 -13.75 2.70 -0.50
CA ALA A 93 -14.40 3.97 -0.82
C ALA A 93 -13.38 5.10 -1.01
N MET A 94 -12.35 5.18 -0.15
CA MET A 94 -11.29 6.18 -0.28
C MET A 94 -10.47 6.00 -1.55
N ILE A 95 -10.04 4.76 -1.85
CA ILE A 95 -9.34 4.44 -3.10
C ILE A 95 -10.18 4.85 -4.30
N ARG A 96 -11.46 4.49 -4.30
CA ARG A 96 -12.38 4.81 -5.40
C ARG A 96 -12.61 6.30 -5.55
N ALA A 97 -12.77 7.03 -4.46
CA ALA A 97 -12.94 8.49 -4.47
C ALA A 97 -11.72 9.22 -5.05
N VAL A 98 -10.50 8.84 -4.63
CA VAL A 98 -9.25 9.40 -5.17
C VAL A 98 -9.13 9.07 -6.66
N TRP A 99 -9.35 7.82 -7.04
CA TRP A 99 -9.30 7.36 -8.43
C TRP A 99 -10.23 8.16 -9.35
N LEU A 100 -11.51 8.26 -8.98
CA LEU A 100 -12.50 9.02 -9.76
C LEU A 100 -12.19 10.51 -9.82
N LYS A 101 -11.77 11.09 -8.70
CA LYS A 101 -11.49 12.52 -8.62
C LYS A 101 -10.27 12.94 -9.45
N LEU A 102 -9.29 12.03 -9.58
CA LEU A 102 -8.10 12.24 -10.44
C LEU A 102 -8.33 11.84 -11.91
N GLY A 103 -9.51 11.31 -12.26
CA GLY A 103 -9.87 10.90 -13.61
C GLY A 103 -8.97 9.79 -14.14
N LEU A 104 -8.62 8.80 -13.30
CA LEU A 104 -7.72 7.73 -13.70
C LEU A 104 -8.46 6.72 -14.59
N GLU A 105 -8.03 6.61 -15.84
CA GLU A 105 -8.59 5.64 -16.81
C GLU A 105 -7.77 4.34 -16.75
N ARG A 106 -8.44 3.23 -16.47
CA ARG A 106 -7.85 1.88 -16.36
C ARG A 106 -6.50 1.85 -15.62
N PRO A 107 -6.44 2.33 -14.35
CA PRO A 107 -5.18 2.36 -13.63
C PRO A 107 -4.65 0.94 -13.35
N VAL A 108 -3.34 0.84 -13.16
CA VAL A 108 -2.72 -0.21 -12.37
C VAL A 108 -2.78 0.23 -10.91
N VAL A 109 -3.23 -0.65 -10.02
CA VAL A 109 -3.19 -0.38 -8.57
C VAL A 109 -2.12 -1.25 -7.92
N LEU A 110 -1.17 -0.60 -7.26
CA LEU A 110 -0.08 -1.24 -6.55
C LEU A 110 -0.21 -0.97 -5.05
N GLY A 111 -0.03 -1.97 -4.21
CA GLY A 111 -0.06 -1.79 -2.77
C GLY A 111 0.80 -2.81 -2.05
N CYS A 112 1.31 -2.43 -0.87
CA CYS A 112 2.14 -3.29 -0.04
C CYS A 112 1.45 -3.59 1.29
N SER A 113 1.54 -4.84 1.78
CA SER A 113 1.01 -5.25 3.09
C SER A 113 -0.50 -4.97 3.21
N MET A 114 -0.89 -4.03 4.07
CA MET A 114 -2.27 -3.51 4.12
C MET A 114 -2.77 -3.07 2.73
N GLY A 115 -1.95 -2.31 1.99
CA GLY A 115 -2.19 -1.96 0.60
C GLY A 115 -2.22 -3.17 -0.31
N GLY A 116 -1.37 -4.17 -0.06
CA GLY A 116 -1.33 -5.45 -0.78
C GLY A 116 -2.57 -6.32 -0.56
N ALA A 117 -3.19 -6.23 0.61
CA ALA A 117 -4.45 -6.91 0.90
C ALA A 117 -5.63 -6.23 0.17
N ILE A 118 -5.72 -4.90 0.23
CA ILE A 118 -6.86 -4.19 -0.36
C ILE A 118 -6.83 -4.17 -1.90
N VAL A 119 -5.66 -4.26 -2.56
CA VAL A 119 -5.63 -4.35 -4.03
C VAL A 119 -6.34 -5.61 -4.55
N LEU A 120 -6.37 -6.69 -3.76
CA LEU A 120 -7.14 -7.88 -4.08
C LEU A 120 -8.65 -7.59 -4.08
N LYS A 121 -9.13 -6.81 -3.10
CA LYS A 121 -10.52 -6.35 -3.06
C LYS A 121 -10.86 -5.40 -4.20
N VAL A 122 -9.94 -4.48 -4.51
CA VAL A 122 -10.08 -3.55 -5.65
C VAL A 122 -10.21 -4.35 -6.96
N ALA A 123 -9.39 -5.38 -7.17
CA ALA A 123 -9.50 -6.25 -8.34
C ALA A 123 -10.84 -7.00 -8.36
N ALA A 124 -11.26 -7.60 -7.25
CA ALA A 124 -12.52 -8.34 -7.18
C ALA A 124 -13.76 -7.48 -7.50
N GLU A 125 -13.73 -6.18 -7.14
CA GLU A 125 -14.86 -5.26 -7.34
C GLU A 125 -14.80 -4.48 -8.66
N PHE A 126 -13.61 -4.12 -9.16
CA PHE A 126 -13.46 -3.18 -10.27
C PHE A 126 -12.63 -3.74 -11.44
N GLN A 127 -12.54 -5.06 -11.60
CA GLN A 127 -11.69 -5.72 -12.60
C GLN A 127 -11.92 -5.22 -14.05
N ASP A 128 -13.10 -4.76 -14.40
CA ASP A 128 -13.39 -4.22 -15.74
C ASP A 128 -12.84 -2.81 -15.96
N GLU A 129 -12.56 -2.09 -14.90
CA GLU A 129 -12.10 -0.71 -14.93
C GLU A 129 -10.59 -0.59 -14.70
N LEU A 130 -9.89 -1.72 -14.45
CA LEU A 130 -8.45 -1.78 -14.20
C LEU A 130 -7.68 -2.28 -15.43
N SER A 131 -6.41 -1.89 -15.56
CA SER A 131 -5.44 -2.62 -16.37
C SER A 131 -4.97 -3.87 -15.60
N GLY A 132 -4.62 -3.70 -14.34
CA GLY A 132 -4.22 -4.79 -13.47
C GLY A 132 -3.88 -4.33 -12.06
N ILE A 133 -3.43 -5.27 -11.24
CA ILE A 133 -2.95 -5.00 -9.88
C ILE A 133 -1.55 -5.57 -9.67
N VAL A 134 -0.77 -4.89 -8.80
CA VAL A 134 0.48 -5.41 -8.25
C VAL A 134 0.34 -5.48 -6.73
N GLY A 135 0.24 -6.68 -6.20
CA GLY A 135 0.18 -6.92 -4.76
C GLY A 135 1.56 -7.24 -4.21
N LEU A 136 2.12 -6.31 -3.42
CA LEU A 136 3.35 -6.55 -2.66
C LEU A 136 2.97 -7.07 -1.28
N GLU A 137 3.59 -8.17 -0.86
CA GLU A 137 3.37 -8.75 0.47
C GLU A 137 1.87 -8.94 0.77
N SER A 138 1.17 -9.57 -0.18
CA SER A 138 -0.28 -9.70 -0.16
C SER A 138 -0.76 -10.93 0.59
N SER A 139 -1.81 -10.76 1.37
CA SER A 139 -2.53 -11.88 1.99
C SER A 139 -4.04 -11.68 1.90
N ALA A 140 -4.78 -12.77 1.73
CA ALA A 140 -6.24 -12.73 1.73
C ALA A 140 -6.83 -12.77 3.14
N TYR A 141 -6.06 -13.14 4.14
CA TYR A 141 -6.50 -13.25 5.53
C TYR A 141 -5.31 -13.25 6.49
N ALA A 142 -5.29 -12.34 7.47
CA ALA A 142 -4.20 -12.19 8.42
C ALA A 142 -4.70 -11.87 9.84
N PRO A 143 -5.42 -12.78 10.51
CA PRO A 143 -6.03 -12.54 11.81
C PRO A 143 -5.01 -12.44 12.95
N GLY A 144 -5.45 -11.90 14.09
CA GLY A 144 -4.70 -11.99 15.35
C GLY A 144 -3.54 -11.00 15.50
N ARG A 145 -3.51 -9.92 14.68
CA ARG A 145 -2.48 -8.89 14.73
C ARG A 145 -2.74 -7.79 15.77
N TYR A 146 -3.85 -7.88 16.51
CA TYR A 146 -4.21 -6.90 17.53
C TYR A 146 -3.19 -6.89 18.68
N ASN A 147 -2.79 -5.67 19.11
CA ASN A 147 -1.90 -5.46 20.24
C ASN A 147 -2.41 -4.27 21.08
N GLU A 148 -2.79 -4.53 22.33
CA GLU A 148 -3.32 -3.51 23.23
C GLU A 148 -2.33 -2.38 23.53
N LEU A 149 -1.03 -2.65 23.49
CA LEU A 149 0.01 -1.64 23.73
C LEU A 149 -0.06 -0.49 22.72
N LEU A 150 -0.52 -0.76 21.50
CA LEU A 150 -0.70 0.26 20.46
C LEU A 150 -1.82 1.27 20.77
N HIS A 151 -2.66 0.99 21.76
CA HIS A 151 -3.71 1.89 22.24
C HIS A 151 -3.40 2.50 23.61
N HIS A 152 -2.29 2.13 24.22
CA HIS A 152 -1.98 2.60 25.56
C HIS A 152 -1.65 4.09 25.56
N PRO A 153 -2.33 4.94 26.38
CA PRO A 153 -2.21 6.39 26.29
C PRO A 153 -0.82 6.94 26.66
N ALA A 154 0.00 6.15 27.37
CA ALA A 154 1.38 6.50 27.73
C ALA A 154 2.44 5.99 26.73
N ILE A 155 2.02 5.37 25.62
CA ILE A 155 2.92 4.82 24.60
C ILE A 155 2.69 5.57 23.28
N HIS A 156 3.77 6.07 22.69
CA HIS A 156 3.70 6.64 21.36
C HIS A 156 3.59 5.52 20.31
N GLY A 157 2.39 5.38 19.71
CA GLY A 157 2.08 4.27 18.80
C GLY A 157 2.97 4.21 17.56
N GLY A 158 3.40 5.37 17.03
CA GLY A 158 4.31 5.45 15.90
C GLY A 158 5.70 4.88 16.21
N GLU A 159 6.28 5.21 17.38
CA GLU A 159 7.57 4.65 17.79
C GLU A 159 7.49 3.14 18.04
N LEU A 160 6.38 2.68 18.65
CA LEU A 160 6.16 1.26 18.84
C LEU A 160 6.01 0.53 17.50
N ALA A 161 5.23 1.09 16.56
CA ALA A 161 5.08 0.56 15.21
C ALA A 161 6.42 0.53 14.47
N ALA A 162 7.22 1.60 14.56
CA ALA A 162 8.56 1.68 13.96
C ALA A 162 9.50 0.57 14.49
N SER A 163 9.41 0.26 15.78
CA SER A 163 10.19 -0.83 16.40
C SER A 163 9.79 -2.21 15.86
N TYR A 164 8.49 -2.47 15.70
CA TYR A 164 8.01 -3.73 15.11
C TYR A 164 8.41 -3.84 13.63
N THR A 165 8.15 -2.80 12.86
CA THR A 165 8.37 -2.81 11.42
C THR A 165 9.84 -2.82 11.05
N TYR A 166 10.72 -2.30 11.90
CA TYR A 166 12.17 -2.40 11.68
C TYR A 166 12.62 -3.86 11.54
N GLY A 167 12.08 -4.76 12.37
CA GLY A 167 12.37 -6.19 12.32
C GLY A 167 11.79 -6.92 11.10
N LEU A 168 10.87 -6.31 10.36
CA LEU A 168 10.27 -6.89 9.15
C LEU A 168 11.09 -6.64 7.88
N ASN A 169 12.09 -5.74 7.92
CA ASN A 169 13.02 -5.58 6.81
C ASN A 169 13.93 -6.81 6.71
N ALA A 170 14.36 -7.16 5.49
CA ALA A 170 15.32 -8.23 5.33
C ALA A 170 16.64 -7.91 6.05
N PRO A 171 17.31 -8.90 6.66
CA PRO A 171 18.58 -8.69 7.33
C PRO A 171 19.71 -8.25 6.37
N THR A 172 19.53 -8.50 5.08
CA THR A 172 20.45 -8.13 3.99
C THR A 172 20.21 -6.72 3.45
N SER A 173 19.09 -6.08 3.81
CA SER A 173 18.78 -4.74 3.34
C SER A 173 19.72 -3.69 3.92
N PRO A 174 20.14 -2.65 3.14
CA PRO A 174 21.03 -1.59 3.60
C PRO A 174 20.50 -0.91 4.87
N GLU A 175 21.37 -0.64 5.83
CA GLU A 175 20.98 -0.02 7.11
C GLU A 175 20.30 1.34 6.92
N GLU A 176 20.80 2.15 5.98
CA GLU A 176 20.20 3.45 5.64
C GLU A 176 18.74 3.33 5.19
N SER A 177 18.43 2.36 4.34
CA SER A 177 17.08 2.11 3.84
C SER A 177 16.16 1.57 4.94
N ARG A 178 16.67 0.69 5.80
CA ARG A 178 15.95 0.23 6.99
C ARG A 178 15.64 1.37 7.95
N ARG A 179 16.57 2.32 8.13
CA ARG A 179 16.38 3.54 8.93
C ARG A 179 15.43 4.52 8.29
N GLU A 180 15.43 4.64 6.98
CA GLU A 180 14.46 5.44 6.24
C GLU A 180 13.04 4.93 6.49
N ASN A 181 12.82 3.62 6.37
CA ASN A 181 11.53 3.00 6.66
C ASN A 181 11.11 3.20 8.14
N TRP A 182 12.03 2.98 9.07
CA TRP A 182 11.81 3.25 10.49
C TRP A 182 11.40 4.71 10.74
N TRP A 183 12.03 5.66 10.04
CA TRP A 183 11.71 7.09 10.14
C TRP A 183 10.28 7.39 9.72
N TYR A 184 9.78 6.79 8.64
CA TYR A 184 8.41 6.97 8.20
C TYR A 184 7.41 6.48 9.25
N TYR A 185 7.62 5.29 9.78
CA TYR A 185 6.76 4.73 10.81
C TYR A 185 6.77 5.52 12.12
N SER A 186 7.93 6.03 12.54
CA SER A 186 8.06 6.80 13.78
C SER A 186 7.27 8.11 13.77
N GLN A 187 6.89 8.61 12.60
CA GLN A 187 6.09 9.81 12.41
C GLN A 187 4.59 9.54 12.36
N SER A 188 4.15 8.31 12.52
CA SER A 188 2.73 7.95 12.56
C SER A 188 2.02 8.59 13.76
N GLY A 189 0.82 9.07 13.54
CA GLY A 189 0.00 9.67 14.59
C GLY A 189 -0.46 8.65 15.64
N PRO A 190 -0.88 9.13 16.83
CA PRO A 190 -1.40 8.27 17.88
C PRO A 190 -2.60 7.44 17.41
N GLY A 191 -2.55 6.13 17.61
CA GLY A 191 -3.62 5.19 17.28
C GLY A 191 -3.79 4.89 15.79
N VAL A 192 -2.99 5.48 14.90
CA VAL A 192 -3.10 5.30 13.45
C VAL A 192 -2.78 3.86 13.05
N TYR A 193 -1.59 3.36 13.41
CA TYR A 193 -1.20 1.98 13.11
C TYR A 193 -2.23 0.95 13.63
N GLN A 194 -2.73 1.15 14.86
CA GLN A 194 -3.74 0.27 15.43
C GLN A 194 -5.10 0.36 14.71
N GLY A 195 -5.46 1.54 14.23
CA GLY A 195 -6.66 1.73 13.42
C GLY A 195 -6.59 0.96 12.10
N ASP A 196 -5.42 0.93 11.48
CA ASP A 196 -5.16 0.15 10.27
C ASP A 196 -5.14 -1.35 10.52
N VAL A 197 -4.56 -1.79 11.66
CA VAL A 197 -4.60 -3.20 12.07
C VAL A 197 -6.02 -3.72 12.16
N HIS A 198 -6.99 -2.86 12.51
CA HIS A 198 -8.40 -3.25 12.52
C HIS A 198 -8.86 -3.75 11.14
N PHE A 199 -8.46 -3.11 10.05
CA PHE A 199 -8.79 -3.54 8.70
C PHE A 199 -8.32 -4.98 8.45
N TYR A 200 -7.02 -5.22 8.40
CA TYR A 200 -6.51 -6.50 7.92
C TYR A 200 -6.52 -7.62 8.94
N SER A 201 -6.78 -7.32 10.21
CA SER A 201 -6.78 -8.32 11.27
C SER A 201 -8.18 -8.69 11.80
N ASN A 202 -9.15 -7.80 11.64
CA ASN A 202 -10.49 -7.98 12.17
C ASN A 202 -11.61 -7.88 11.14
N ASP A 203 -11.44 -7.03 10.11
CA ASP A 203 -12.51 -6.69 9.16
C ASP A 203 -12.32 -7.39 7.79
N TRP A 204 -11.08 -7.52 7.32
CA TRP A 204 -10.77 -8.13 6.03
C TRP A 204 -10.69 -9.66 6.09
N ASP A 205 -11.55 -10.32 5.32
CA ASP A 205 -11.40 -11.73 4.93
C ASP A 205 -11.68 -11.85 3.43
N GLY A 206 -10.62 -11.83 2.65
CA GLY A 206 -10.68 -11.82 1.19
C GLY A 206 -10.75 -13.21 0.55
N ARG A 207 -10.76 -14.30 1.34
CA ARG A 207 -10.65 -15.66 0.80
C ARG A 207 -11.72 -16.05 -0.21
N GLU A 208 -12.92 -15.49 -0.09
CA GLU A 208 -13.98 -15.71 -1.07
C GLU A 208 -13.94 -14.66 -2.19
N ASP A 209 -13.60 -13.41 -1.87
CA ASP A 209 -13.55 -12.33 -2.85
C ASP A 209 -12.52 -12.58 -3.95
N ILE A 210 -11.32 -13.06 -3.59
CA ILE A 210 -10.22 -13.27 -4.54
C ILE A 210 -10.54 -14.33 -5.60
N LYS A 211 -11.43 -15.28 -5.31
CA LYS A 211 -11.89 -16.31 -6.26
C LYS A 211 -12.71 -15.73 -7.42
N ARG A 212 -13.22 -14.50 -7.27
CA ARG A 212 -14.01 -13.80 -8.29
C ARG A 212 -13.14 -13.02 -9.29
N ILE A 213 -11.84 -12.95 -9.05
CA ILE A 213 -10.91 -12.20 -9.93
C ILE A 213 -10.66 -13.01 -11.19
N ASP A 214 -11.02 -12.44 -12.34
CA ASP A 214 -10.75 -12.98 -13.66
C ASP A 214 -9.51 -12.29 -14.27
N THR A 215 -8.43 -13.03 -14.38
CA THR A 215 -7.16 -12.52 -14.91
C THR A 215 -7.17 -12.20 -16.41
N ASN A 216 -8.24 -12.55 -17.14
CA ASN A 216 -8.45 -12.07 -18.49
C ASN A 216 -8.98 -10.63 -18.53
N ARG A 217 -9.62 -10.17 -17.44
CA ARG A 217 -10.19 -8.82 -17.30
C ARG A 217 -9.24 -7.88 -16.56
N CYS A 218 -8.58 -8.37 -15.51
CA CYS A 218 -7.64 -7.62 -14.69
C CYS A 218 -6.39 -8.47 -14.44
N LYS A 219 -5.25 -8.07 -14.96
CA LYS A 219 -3.99 -8.80 -14.74
C LYS A 219 -3.56 -8.71 -13.28
N VAL A 220 -2.99 -9.80 -12.75
CA VAL A 220 -2.57 -9.90 -11.37
C VAL A 220 -1.10 -10.29 -11.29
N ALA A 221 -0.28 -9.44 -10.67
CA ALA A 221 1.08 -9.76 -10.28
C ALA A 221 1.19 -9.70 -8.75
N LEU A 222 1.78 -10.72 -8.15
CA LEU A 222 2.07 -10.82 -6.71
C LEU A 222 3.58 -10.91 -6.53
N LEU A 223 4.13 -10.06 -5.69
CA LEU A 223 5.55 -10.04 -5.34
C LEU A 223 5.68 -10.16 -3.82
N THR A 224 6.47 -11.12 -3.35
CA THR A 224 6.63 -11.37 -1.91
C THR A 224 8.10 -11.59 -1.57
N GLY A 225 8.57 -10.93 -0.53
CA GLY A 225 9.94 -11.06 -0.04
C GLY A 225 10.20 -12.43 0.58
N GLU A 226 11.36 -13.02 0.28
CA GLU A 226 11.83 -14.30 0.84
C GLU A 226 11.88 -14.25 2.38
N TYR A 227 12.19 -13.09 2.95
CA TYR A 227 12.32 -12.88 4.39
C TYR A 227 11.05 -12.29 5.04
N ASP A 228 9.96 -12.15 4.32
CA ASP A 228 8.73 -11.66 4.93
C ASP A 228 8.07 -12.73 5.81
N TYR A 229 8.11 -12.51 7.10
CA TYR A 229 7.42 -13.37 8.07
C TYR A 229 6.08 -12.79 8.54
N SER A 230 5.68 -11.63 8.01
CA SER A 230 4.37 -11.04 8.25
C SER A 230 3.34 -11.50 7.22
N CYS A 231 3.63 -11.30 5.93
CA CYS A 231 2.85 -11.85 4.82
C CYS A 231 3.74 -12.86 4.10
N THR A 232 3.83 -14.08 4.65
CA THR A 232 4.83 -15.05 4.22
C THR A 232 4.66 -15.49 2.76
N PRO A 233 5.72 -16.03 2.13
CA PRO A 233 5.61 -16.62 0.80
C PRO A 233 4.44 -17.58 0.66
N GLU A 234 4.19 -18.43 1.66
CA GLU A 234 3.10 -19.42 1.65
C GLU A 234 1.71 -18.74 1.65
N MET A 235 1.56 -17.59 2.32
CA MET A 235 0.31 -16.81 2.28
C MET A 235 0.06 -16.27 0.86
N SER A 236 1.10 -15.78 0.19
CA SER A 236 1.00 -15.30 -1.20
C SER A 236 0.82 -16.44 -2.20
N GLU A 237 1.41 -17.61 -1.97
CA GLU A 237 1.15 -18.84 -2.75
C GLU A 237 -0.31 -19.25 -2.65
N ALA A 238 -0.92 -19.19 -1.47
CA ALA A 238 -2.34 -19.48 -1.27
C ALA A 238 -3.25 -18.48 -2.01
N VAL A 239 -2.87 -17.20 -2.04
CA VAL A 239 -3.57 -16.18 -2.87
C VAL A 239 -3.44 -16.51 -4.34
N ALA A 240 -2.22 -16.77 -4.84
CA ALA A 240 -1.98 -17.10 -6.24
C ALA A 240 -2.73 -18.35 -6.69
N ALA A 241 -2.76 -19.38 -5.85
CA ALA A 241 -3.50 -20.62 -6.11
C ALA A 241 -5.02 -20.38 -6.23
N SER A 242 -5.53 -19.35 -5.55
CA SER A 242 -6.95 -18.97 -5.59
C SER A 242 -7.33 -18.06 -6.77
N ILE A 243 -6.33 -17.52 -7.50
CA ILE A 243 -6.52 -16.62 -8.64
C ILE A 243 -5.85 -17.25 -9.88
N PRO A 244 -6.52 -18.11 -10.63
CA PRO A 244 -5.95 -18.73 -11.83
C PRO A 244 -5.46 -17.70 -12.84
N GLY A 245 -4.22 -17.87 -13.34
CA GLY A 245 -3.59 -16.93 -14.27
C GLY A 245 -2.89 -15.73 -13.60
N SER A 246 -2.91 -15.62 -12.28
CA SER A 246 -2.05 -14.68 -11.56
C SER A 246 -0.57 -15.09 -11.66
N ARG A 247 0.32 -14.11 -11.58
CA ARG A 247 1.76 -14.32 -11.59
C ARG A 247 2.33 -14.02 -10.21
N LEU A 248 2.92 -15.01 -9.55
CA LEU A 248 3.62 -14.85 -8.27
C LEU A 248 5.13 -14.90 -8.49
N THR A 249 5.85 -14.00 -7.82
CA THR A 249 7.32 -14.00 -7.76
C THR A 249 7.76 -13.85 -6.30
N ILE A 250 8.58 -14.78 -5.82
CA ILE A 250 9.25 -14.65 -4.53
C ILE A 250 10.58 -13.91 -4.76
N MET A 251 10.71 -12.74 -4.13
CA MET A 251 11.85 -11.84 -4.29
C MET A 251 12.97 -12.23 -3.33
N LYS A 252 14.09 -12.67 -3.88
CA LYS A 252 15.26 -13.06 -3.08
C LYS A 252 15.86 -11.85 -2.36
N GLY A 253 16.23 -12.06 -1.09
CA GLY A 253 16.87 -11.04 -0.28
C GLY A 253 15.96 -9.90 0.16
N MET A 254 14.66 -9.94 -0.13
CA MET A 254 13.68 -8.93 0.26
C MET A 254 12.90 -9.34 1.51
N GLY A 255 12.54 -8.36 2.33
CA GLY A 255 11.60 -8.48 3.44
C GLY A 255 10.25 -7.89 3.10
N HIS A 256 9.63 -7.24 4.09
CA HIS A 256 8.24 -6.77 4.03
C HIS A 256 8.04 -5.42 3.30
N PHE A 257 9.12 -4.66 3.05
CA PHE A 257 9.02 -3.30 2.50
C PHE A 257 9.91 -3.10 1.27
N PRO A 258 9.78 -3.92 0.22
CA PRO A 258 10.73 -3.95 -0.89
C PRO A 258 10.92 -2.57 -1.55
N MET A 259 9.86 -1.75 -1.61
CA MET A 259 9.86 -0.42 -2.21
C MET A 259 10.71 0.62 -1.43
N VAL A 260 11.06 0.32 -0.16
CA VAL A 260 11.87 1.21 0.70
C VAL A 260 13.17 0.53 1.11
N GLU A 261 13.08 -0.70 1.63
CA GLU A 261 14.20 -1.37 2.29
C GLU A 261 15.39 -1.69 1.39
N ASN A 262 15.15 -1.88 0.09
CA ASN A 262 16.20 -2.08 -0.92
C ASN A 262 15.64 -1.88 -2.33
N TYR A 263 15.33 -0.63 -2.66
CA TYR A 263 14.73 -0.30 -3.96
C TYR A 263 15.57 -0.75 -5.16
N PRO A 264 16.93 -0.64 -5.19
CA PRO A 264 17.72 -1.10 -6.31
C PRO A 264 17.53 -2.59 -6.65
N ASP A 265 17.45 -3.46 -5.65
CA ASP A 265 17.26 -4.90 -5.85
C ASP A 265 15.77 -5.25 -6.08
N PHE A 266 14.84 -4.47 -5.55
CA PHE A 266 13.40 -4.59 -5.83
C PHE A 266 13.03 -4.19 -7.27
N ARG A 267 13.69 -3.16 -7.79
CA ARG A 267 13.36 -2.52 -9.06
C ARG A 267 13.19 -3.49 -10.25
N PRO A 268 14.06 -4.48 -10.48
CA PRO A 268 13.88 -5.44 -11.57
C PRO A 268 12.56 -6.23 -11.48
N TYR A 269 12.18 -6.65 -10.27
CA TYR A 269 10.92 -7.35 -10.02
C TYR A 269 9.72 -6.45 -10.30
N LEU A 270 9.78 -5.19 -9.86
CA LEU A 270 8.74 -4.20 -10.12
C LEU A 270 8.54 -3.97 -11.61
N LEU A 271 9.61 -3.72 -12.38
CA LEU A 271 9.53 -3.44 -13.82
C LEU A 271 8.95 -4.63 -14.59
N ASP A 272 9.29 -5.85 -14.21
CA ASP A 272 8.73 -7.07 -14.81
C ASP A 272 7.22 -7.23 -14.48
N ALA A 273 6.82 -6.98 -13.22
CA ALA A 273 5.42 -6.98 -12.81
C ALA A 273 4.60 -5.91 -13.53
N LEU A 274 5.10 -4.66 -13.60
CA LEU A 274 4.44 -3.58 -14.32
C LEU A 274 4.28 -3.87 -15.81
N LYS A 275 5.27 -4.49 -16.45
CA LYS A 275 5.17 -4.94 -17.84
C LYS A 275 4.09 -6.00 -18.04
N HIS A 276 3.82 -6.83 -17.04
CA HIS A 276 2.79 -7.86 -17.11
C HIS A 276 1.38 -7.30 -16.98
N VAL A 277 1.18 -6.26 -16.15
CA VAL A 277 -0.15 -5.77 -15.76
C VAL A 277 -0.63 -4.51 -16.48
N ALA A 278 0.26 -3.80 -17.20
CA ALA A 278 -0.05 -2.56 -17.93
C ALA A 278 -0.48 -2.79 -19.37
#